data_52a7bb73f30904709576478a7dcf1b0e
#
_entry.id   52a7bb73f30904709576478a7dcf1b0e
#
_cell.length_a   1.000
_cell.length_b   1.000
_cell.length_c   1.000
_cell.angle_alpha   90.00
_cell.angle_beta   90.00
_cell.angle_gamma   90.00
#
_symmetry.space_group_name_H-M   'P 1'
#
loop_
_entity.id
_entity.type
_entity.pdbx_description
1 polymer ?
#
loop_
_entity_poly.entity_id
_entity_poly.type
_entity_poly.pdbx_seq_one_letter_code
_entity_poly.pdbx_strand_id
1 'polypeptide(L)'
;MSLAKSASDGCYEAARAAALSGVPKTTVYWWARQGIVVPSVSPVREKLWSYSDLMALRVVSWLRHPKAAGNDLDLPASPMPKVRKALALLDELGLDPWSQGAGAGSPLLVDRAGQIYVRAREGMLNLHRQPVLLSEDVLGLTAPFESAGVSGPDLLRPRPHLRIVPSKVAGEPHVEHSRLTTQTIAALANRGYPVAQIAAMYDEPEDVTGEAIDLERQLAAA
;
A
#
# COMPACT_ATOMS: atom_id res chain seq x y z
N MET A 1 22.22 8.83 -1.34
CA MET A 1 21.64 9.76 -2.36
C MET A 1 20.34 9.12 -2.82
N SER A 2 19.22 9.49 -2.20
CA SER A 2 17.89 9.00 -2.64
C SER A 2 17.63 9.58 -4.02
N LEU A 3 17.54 8.72 -5.03
CA LEU A 3 17.03 9.09 -6.34
C LEU A 3 15.61 9.63 -6.13
N ALA A 4 15.38 10.89 -6.48
CA ALA A 4 14.04 11.45 -6.49
C ALA A 4 13.17 10.52 -7.34
N LYS A 5 12.26 9.76 -6.68
CA LYS A 5 11.31 8.90 -7.38
C LYS A 5 10.49 9.81 -8.28
N SER A 6 10.47 9.49 -9.55
CA SER A 6 9.83 10.27 -10.60
C SER A 6 8.31 10.33 -10.39
N ALA A 7 7.65 11.41 -10.83
CA ALA A 7 6.19 11.52 -10.86
C ALA A 7 5.51 10.40 -11.69
N SER A 8 6.27 9.60 -12.44
CA SER A 8 5.83 8.37 -13.10
C SER A 8 5.47 7.23 -12.12
N ASP A 9 5.81 7.37 -10.84
CA ASP A 9 5.52 6.38 -9.79
C ASP A 9 4.24 6.68 -9.02
N GLY A 10 3.32 7.42 -9.60
CA GLY A 10 2.11 7.90 -8.96
C GLY A 10 2.34 9.18 -8.16
N CYS A 11 1.25 9.89 -7.89
CA CYS A 11 1.29 11.15 -7.15
C CYS A 11 0.00 11.32 -6.36
N TYR A 12 0.07 11.21 -5.05
CA TYR A 12 -1.12 11.19 -4.18
C TYR A 12 -1.03 12.26 -3.11
N GLU A 13 -2.10 13.00 -2.93
CA GLU A 13 -2.28 13.85 -1.76
C GLU A 13 -2.52 13.01 -0.49
N ALA A 14 -2.32 13.61 0.67
CA ALA A 14 -2.42 12.91 1.95
C ALA A 14 -3.76 12.20 2.20
N ALA A 15 -4.87 12.79 1.76
CA ALA A 15 -6.19 12.17 1.89
C ALA A 15 -6.29 10.91 1.02
N ARG A 16 -5.82 11.00 -0.22
CA ARG A 16 -5.82 9.88 -1.16
C ARG A 16 -4.85 8.78 -0.73
N ALA A 17 -3.64 9.16 -0.29
CA ALA A 17 -2.68 8.22 0.25
C ALA A 17 -3.21 7.47 1.47
N ALA A 18 -3.90 8.15 2.37
CA ALA A 18 -4.55 7.55 3.52
C ALA A 18 -5.64 6.54 3.10
N ALA A 19 -6.57 6.95 2.24
CA ALA A 19 -7.66 6.11 1.77
C ALA A 19 -7.15 4.86 1.04
N LEU A 20 -6.22 5.01 0.11
CA LEU A 20 -5.64 3.89 -0.64
C LEU A 20 -4.78 2.99 0.24
N SER A 21 -3.96 3.53 1.15
CA SER A 21 -3.13 2.70 2.03
C SER A 21 -3.91 2.06 3.18
N GLY A 22 -5.12 2.49 3.47
CA GLY A 22 -5.90 2.06 4.65
C GLY A 22 -5.30 2.57 5.98
N VAL A 23 -4.47 3.62 5.93
CA VAL A 23 -3.85 4.23 7.10
C VAL A 23 -4.54 5.55 7.40
N PRO A 24 -5.01 5.81 8.63
CA PRO A 24 -5.67 7.08 8.96
C PRO A 24 -4.82 8.29 8.57
N LYS A 25 -5.43 9.32 7.98
CA LYS A 25 -4.76 10.54 7.48
C LYS A 25 -3.89 11.21 8.55
N THR A 26 -4.33 11.23 9.78
CA THR A 26 -3.58 11.76 10.93
C THR A 26 -2.29 10.98 11.16
N THR A 27 -2.35 9.65 11.01
CA THR A 27 -1.20 8.75 11.14
C THR A 27 -0.23 8.92 9.97
N VAL A 28 -0.73 9.07 8.74
CA VAL A 28 0.10 9.36 7.55
C VAL A 28 0.93 10.62 7.77
N TYR A 29 0.31 11.72 8.22
CA TYR A 29 1.03 12.96 8.54
C TYR A 29 1.99 12.81 9.72
N TRP A 30 1.60 12.05 10.74
CA TRP A 30 2.46 11.81 11.89
C TRP A 30 3.70 11.01 11.50
N TRP A 31 3.54 9.94 10.70
CA TRP A 31 4.67 9.15 10.19
C TRP A 31 5.59 9.97 9.30
N ALA A 32 5.05 10.84 8.46
CA ALA A 32 5.87 11.76 7.66
C ALA A 32 6.71 12.69 8.53
N ARG A 33 6.12 13.30 9.57
CA ARG A 33 6.85 14.18 10.51
C ARG A 33 7.90 13.43 11.33
N GLN A 34 7.66 12.17 11.64
CA GLN A 34 8.57 11.32 12.40
C GLN A 34 9.65 10.66 11.54
N GLY A 35 9.68 10.93 10.23
CA GLY A 35 10.63 10.30 9.29
C GLY A 35 10.44 8.79 9.12
N ILE A 36 9.22 8.26 9.37
CA ILE A 36 8.92 6.82 9.24
C ILE A 36 8.61 6.49 7.79
N VAL A 37 7.67 7.21 7.18
CA VAL A 37 7.39 7.19 5.74
C VAL A 37 7.32 8.63 5.28
N VAL A 38 8.38 9.08 4.63
CA VAL A 38 8.49 10.46 4.15
C VAL A 38 7.95 10.52 2.72
N PRO A 39 7.07 11.49 2.39
CA PRO A 39 6.58 11.66 1.03
C PRO A 39 7.73 11.84 0.05
N SER A 40 7.87 10.95 -0.93
CA SER A 40 9.03 10.92 -1.83
C SER A 40 8.86 11.84 -3.03
N VAL A 41 7.63 12.19 -3.43
CA VAL A 41 7.36 13.12 -4.53
C VAL A 41 7.55 14.57 -4.08
N SER A 42 6.93 14.95 -2.97
CA SER A 42 7.12 16.28 -2.36
C SER A 42 7.02 16.18 -0.83
N PRO A 43 8.14 16.34 -0.10
CA PRO A 43 8.14 16.23 1.36
C PRO A 43 7.82 17.55 2.07
N VAL A 44 7.79 18.68 1.35
CA VAL A 44 7.82 20.04 1.95
C VAL A 44 6.41 20.64 2.06
N ARG A 45 6.13 21.71 1.35
CA ARG A 45 4.95 22.54 1.55
C ARG A 45 3.65 21.79 1.25
N GLU A 46 3.60 21.15 0.10
CA GLU A 46 2.54 20.24 -0.28
C GLU A 46 3.10 18.82 -0.27
N LYS A 47 2.61 18.02 0.66
CA LYS A 47 3.10 16.66 0.83
C LYS A 47 2.44 15.76 -0.19
N LEU A 48 3.25 15.18 -1.08
CA LEU A 48 2.82 14.27 -2.14
C LEU A 48 3.54 12.94 -2.02
N TRP A 49 2.78 11.88 -1.98
CA TRP A 49 3.27 10.50 -1.83
C TRP A 49 3.34 9.81 -3.19
N SER A 50 4.35 8.96 -3.38
CA SER A 50 4.41 8.05 -4.52
C SER A 50 3.63 6.76 -4.24
N TYR A 51 3.48 5.93 -5.27
CA TYR A 51 2.94 4.57 -5.11
C TYR A 51 3.80 3.73 -4.16
N SER A 52 5.12 3.82 -4.26
CA SER A 52 6.03 3.15 -3.33
C SER A 52 5.82 3.58 -1.88
N ASP A 53 5.48 4.86 -1.66
CA ASP A 53 5.14 5.34 -0.32
C ASP A 53 3.84 4.74 0.20
N LEU A 54 2.83 4.52 -0.68
CA LEU A 54 1.60 3.81 -0.30
C LEU A 54 1.91 2.39 0.18
N MET A 55 2.80 1.69 -0.53
CA MET A 55 3.24 0.36 -0.14
C MET A 55 3.99 0.38 1.18
N ALA A 56 4.87 1.36 1.39
CA ALA A 56 5.57 1.55 2.66
C ALA A 56 4.60 1.82 3.82
N LEU A 57 3.60 2.69 3.61
CA LEU A 57 2.53 2.94 4.59
C LEU A 57 1.81 1.65 4.98
N ARG A 58 1.46 0.81 3.98
CA ARG A 58 0.84 -0.50 4.20
C ARG A 58 1.71 -1.44 5.00
N VAL A 59 2.97 -1.59 4.62
CA VAL A 59 3.94 -2.47 5.30
C VAL A 59 4.12 -2.03 6.75
N VAL A 60 4.27 -0.73 7.00
CA VAL A 60 4.39 -0.20 8.37
C VAL A 60 3.11 -0.44 9.17
N SER A 61 1.94 -0.22 8.55
CA SER A 61 0.65 -0.49 9.19
C SER A 61 0.52 -1.97 9.53
N TRP A 62 0.84 -2.87 8.61
CA TRP A 62 0.83 -4.30 8.83
C TRP A 62 1.74 -4.72 10.00
N LEU A 63 2.97 -4.21 10.06
CA LEU A 63 3.89 -4.48 11.16
C LEU A 63 3.35 -4.00 12.51
N ARG A 64 2.59 -2.91 12.52
CA ARG A 64 2.07 -2.24 13.72
C ARG A 64 0.77 -2.82 14.26
N HIS A 65 0.10 -3.70 13.52
CA HIS A 65 -1.13 -4.34 13.98
C HIS A 65 -0.88 -5.82 14.32
N PRO A 66 -1.62 -6.36 15.28
CA PRO A 66 -1.65 -7.81 15.51
C PRO A 66 -2.13 -8.53 14.23
N LYS A 67 -1.67 -9.75 14.03
CA LYS A 67 -2.00 -10.54 12.85
C LYS A 67 -2.50 -11.90 13.26
N ALA A 68 -3.68 -12.29 12.76
CA ALA A 68 -4.16 -13.66 12.82
C ALA A 68 -3.67 -14.39 11.56
N ALA A 69 -2.77 -15.35 11.74
CA ALA A 69 -2.15 -16.07 10.61
C ALA A 69 -2.83 -17.42 10.29
N GLY A 70 -4.05 -17.64 10.78
CA GLY A 70 -4.70 -18.95 10.73
C GLY A 70 -4.00 -19.98 11.66
N ASN A 71 -4.61 -21.15 11.84
CA ASN A 71 -4.06 -22.22 12.69
C ASN A 71 -3.62 -21.77 14.12
N ASP A 72 -4.38 -20.91 14.78
CA ASP A 72 -4.09 -20.36 16.12
C ASP A 72 -2.76 -19.58 16.22
N LEU A 73 -2.25 -19.06 15.13
CA LEU A 73 -1.05 -18.26 15.10
C LEU A 73 -1.37 -16.77 15.20
N ASP A 74 -1.48 -16.26 16.43
CA ASP A 74 -1.58 -14.82 16.68
C ASP A 74 -0.19 -14.21 16.79
N LEU A 75 0.12 -13.29 15.86
CA LEU A 75 1.37 -12.53 15.87
C LEU A 75 1.15 -11.14 16.47
N PRO A 76 1.91 -10.76 17.50
CA PRO A 76 1.77 -9.46 18.13
C PRO A 76 2.21 -8.33 17.20
N ALA A 77 1.72 -7.11 17.47
CA ALA A 77 2.20 -5.91 16.81
C ALA A 77 3.69 -5.67 17.10
N SER A 78 4.46 -5.36 16.08
CA SER A 78 5.87 -5.00 16.26
C SER A 78 6.02 -3.58 16.82
N PRO A 79 6.84 -3.35 17.88
CA PRO A 79 7.09 -2.02 18.41
C PRO A 79 7.72 -1.08 17.38
N MET A 80 7.33 0.20 17.37
CA MET A 80 7.84 1.19 16.41
C MET A 80 9.38 1.29 16.35
N PRO A 81 10.14 1.17 17.45
CA PRO A 81 11.60 1.15 17.38
C PRO A 81 12.15 0.00 16.51
N LYS A 82 11.52 -1.19 16.56
CA LYS A 82 11.90 -2.32 15.69
C LYS A 82 11.53 -2.03 14.24
N VAL A 83 10.35 -1.46 13.98
CA VAL A 83 9.92 -1.07 12.63
C VAL A 83 10.90 -0.07 12.00
N ARG A 84 11.29 0.96 12.75
CA ARG A 84 12.31 1.95 12.29
C ARG A 84 13.65 1.29 11.95
N LYS A 85 14.14 0.36 12.79
CA LYS A 85 15.37 -0.38 12.51
C LYS A 85 15.24 -1.24 11.25
N ALA A 86 14.07 -1.87 11.05
CA ALA A 86 13.80 -2.66 9.85
C ALA A 86 13.83 -1.80 8.58
N LEU A 87 13.16 -0.65 8.59
CA LEU A 87 13.16 0.28 7.45
C LEU A 87 14.58 0.84 7.17
N ALA A 88 15.33 1.20 8.20
CA ALA A 88 16.72 1.64 8.05
C ALA A 88 17.61 0.52 7.45
N LEU A 89 17.41 -0.72 7.88
CA LEU A 89 18.15 -1.86 7.33
C LEU A 89 17.79 -2.12 5.86
N LEU A 90 16.51 -1.96 5.47
CA LEU A 90 16.11 -2.03 4.06
C LEU A 90 16.81 -0.96 3.21
N ASP A 91 16.82 0.29 3.68
CA ASP A 91 17.48 1.41 2.98
C ASP A 91 18.98 1.15 2.80
N GLU A 92 19.66 0.67 3.84
CA GLU A 92 21.09 0.30 3.80
C GLU A 92 21.40 -0.86 2.84
N LEU A 93 20.46 -1.81 2.71
CA LEU A 93 20.60 -2.94 1.78
C LEU A 93 20.14 -2.59 0.35
N GLY A 94 19.60 -1.38 0.14
CA GLY A 94 19.03 -0.97 -1.14
C GLY A 94 17.78 -1.77 -1.52
N LEU A 95 17.00 -2.22 -0.52
CA LEU A 95 15.77 -2.97 -0.70
C LEU A 95 14.55 -2.07 -0.52
N ASP A 96 13.62 -2.14 -1.44
CA ASP A 96 12.31 -1.50 -1.26
C ASP A 96 11.47 -2.28 -0.23
N PRO A 97 10.61 -1.58 0.54
CA PRO A 97 9.68 -2.24 1.47
C PRO A 97 8.74 -3.23 0.81
N TRP A 98 8.55 -3.10 -0.49
CA TRP A 98 7.73 -3.96 -1.33
C TRP A 98 8.36 -4.16 -2.70
N SER A 99 8.38 -5.40 -3.20
CA SER A 99 8.79 -5.73 -4.56
C SER A 99 7.61 -6.24 -5.38
N GLN A 100 7.56 -5.85 -6.67
CA GLN A 100 6.62 -6.38 -7.66
C GLN A 100 7.34 -7.41 -8.54
N GLY A 101 6.65 -8.48 -8.93
CA GLY A 101 7.20 -9.50 -9.84
C GLY A 101 7.18 -10.92 -9.27
N ALA A 102 7.97 -11.80 -9.85
CA ALA A 102 8.10 -13.17 -9.37
C ALA A 102 8.69 -13.18 -7.95
N GLY A 103 7.90 -13.63 -6.98
CA GLY A 103 8.23 -13.50 -5.56
C GLY A 103 7.81 -12.15 -4.96
N ALA A 104 6.76 -11.51 -5.53
CA ALA A 104 6.17 -10.28 -5.01
C ALA A 104 5.91 -10.38 -3.50
N GLY A 105 6.15 -9.29 -2.80
CA GLY A 105 5.93 -9.21 -1.36
C GLY A 105 6.90 -8.26 -0.67
N SER A 106 6.72 -8.14 0.63
CA SER A 106 7.67 -7.44 1.47
C SER A 106 8.87 -8.34 1.78
N PRO A 107 10.10 -7.84 1.76
CA PRO A 107 11.26 -8.57 2.25
C PRO A 107 11.24 -8.71 3.78
N LEU A 108 10.28 -8.09 4.47
CA LEU A 108 10.14 -8.16 5.93
C LEU A 108 9.30 -9.37 6.34
N LEU A 109 9.78 -10.11 7.33
CA LEU A 109 9.07 -11.22 7.96
C LEU A 109 8.96 -10.98 9.47
N VAL A 110 7.95 -11.57 10.08
CA VAL A 110 7.69 -11.45 11.52
C VAL A 110 7.51 -12.84 12.10
N ASP A 111 8.12 -13.12 13.24
CA ASP A 111 7.91 -14.35 14.00
C ASP A 111 6.83 -14.22 15.09
N ARG A 112 6.55 -15.32 15.78
CA ARG A 112 5.57 -15.38 16.90
C ARG A 112 5.87 -14.40 18.05
N ALA A 113 7.12 -14.00 18.22
CA ALA A 113 7.55 -13.05 19.24
C ALA A 113 7.49 -11.58 18.74
N GLY A 114 6.99 -11.33 17.53
CA GLY A 114 6.96 -10.01 16.91
C GLY A 114 8.35 -9.47 16.57
N GLN A 115 9.35 -10.38 16.39
CA GLN A 115 10.64 -9.99 15.88
C GLN A 115 10.56 -9.84 14.37
N ILE A 116 11.28 -8.84 13.85
CA ILE A 116 11.32 -8.56 12.41
C ILE A 116 12.62 -9.08 11.84
N TYR A 117 12.53 -9.73 10.69
CA TYR A 117 13.66 -10.23 9.91
C TYR A 117 13.60 -9.64 8.50
N VAL A 118 14.74 -9.57 7.85
CA VAL A 118 14.86 -9.06 6.47
C VAL A 118 15.38 -10.18 5.58
N ARG A 119 14.65 -10.45 4.49
CA ARG A 119 15.10 -11.33 3.43
C ARG A 119 16.04 -10.56 2.51
N ALA A 120 17.34 -10.80 2.65
CA ALA A 120 18.39 -10.28 1.78
C ALA A 120 18.76 -11.31 0.69
N ARG A 121 19.63 -10.91 -0.26
CA ARG A 121 20.11 -11.81 -1.32
C ARG A 121 20.86 -13.02 -0.78
N GLU A 122 21.58 -12.85 0.31
CA GLU A 122 22.46 -13.87 0.92
C GLU A 122 21.76 -14.68 2.01
N GLY A 123 20.46 -14.44 2.24
CA GLY A 123 19.69 -15.15 3.26
C GLY A 123 18.89 -14.23 4.17
N MET A 124 18.54 -14.75 5.34
CA MET A 124 17.74 -14.02 6.32
C MET A 124 18.62 -13.33 7.34
N LEU A 125 18.31 -12.08 7.62
CA LEU A 125 19.01 -11.25 8.59
C LEU A 125 18.07 -10.82 9.72
N ASN A 126 18.57 -10.83 10.95
CA ASN A 126 17.91 -10.12 12.04
C ASN A 126 18.21 -8.59 11.95
N LEU A 127 17.58 -7.78 12.82
CA LEU A 127 17.78 -6.33 12.86
C LEU A 127 19.18 -5.88 13.34
N HIS A 128 20.07 -6.83 13.68
CA HIS A 128 21.48 -6.61 13.99
C HIS A 128 22.39 -7.09 12.87
N ARG A 129 21.83 -7.39 11.67
CA ARG A 129 22.54 -7.90 10.47
C ARG A 129 23.19 -9.28 10.66
N GLN A 130 22.76 -10.03 11.63
CA GLN A 130 23.26 -11.38 11.84
C GLN A 130 22.44 -12.35 10.99
N PRO A 131 23.09 -13.27 10.25
CA PRO A 131 22.40 -14.34 9.54
C PRO A 131 21.61 -15.20 10.53
N VAL A 132 20.41 -15.56 10.16
CA VAL A 132 19.54 -16.43 10.96
C VAL A 132 18.93 -17.52 10.10
N LEU A 133 18.84 -18.73 10.66
CA LEU A 133 18.03 -19.79 10.12
C LEU A 133 16.64 -19.64 10.75
N LEU A 134 15.65 -19.34 9.94
CA LEU A 134 14.28 -19.23 10.43
C LEU A 134 13.65 -20.61 10.56
N SER A 135 12.90 -20.81 11.64
CA SER A 135 11.92 -21.88 11.75
C SER A 135 10.72 -21.59 10.83
N GLU A 136 9.87 -22.59 10.60
CA GLU A 136 8.69 -22.48 9.72
C GLU A 136 7.61 -21.46 10.20
N ASP A 137 7.75 -20.91 11.39
CA ASP A 137 6.78 -20.04 12.06
C ASP A 137 7.02 -18.54 11.80
N VAL A 138 7.30 -18.16 10.57
CA VAL A 138 7.42 -16.74 10.18
C VAL A 138 6.38 -16.35 9.15
N LEU A 139 5.77 -15.19 9.36
CA LEU A 139 4.81 -14.62 8.43
C LEU A 139 5.45 -13.47 7.64
N GLY A 140 5.35 -13.55 6.32
CA GLY A 140 5.70 -12.47 5.40
C GLY A 140 4.45 -11.82 4.81
N LEU A 141 4.50 -10.53 4.54
CA LEU A 141 3.47 -9.87 3.76
C LEU A 141 3.69 -10.21 2.28
N THR A 142 3.04 -11.28 1.82
CA THR A 142 3.14 -11.78 0.44
C THR A 142 2.00 -11.27 -0.45
N ALA A 143 0.82 -11.00 0.16
CA ALA A 143 -0.29 -10.33 -0.48
C ALA A 143 -0.52 -9.00 0.23
N PRO A 144 -0.42 -7.84 -0.44
CA PRO A 144 -0.48 -6.55 0.24
C PRO A 144 -1.86 -6.24 0.84
N PHE A 145 -2.85 -7.13 0.74
CA PHE A 145 -4.24 -6.71 0.82
C PHE A 145 -5.18 -7.66 1.55
N GLU A 146 -4.74 -8.85 1.92
CA GLU A 146 -5.60 -9.88 2.55
C GLU A 146 -5.20 -10.24 3.99
N SER A 147 -4.27 -9.54 4.59
CA SER A 147 -3.92 -9.83 5.98
C SER A 147 -4.92 -9.18 6.93
N ALA A 148 -5.41 -9.94 7.90
CA ALA A 148 -6.22 -9.44 9.00
C ALA A 148 -5.57 -8.19 9.63
N GLY A 149 -6.34 -7.12 9.79
CA GLY A 149 -5.90 -5.87 10.41
C GLY A 149 -5.36 -4.80 9.45
N VAL A 150 -5.26 -5.06 8.14
CA VAL A 150 -4.99 -4.01 7.15
C VAL A 150 -6.26 -3.69 6.39
N SER A 151 -6.84 -2.53 6.65
CA SER A 151 -7.98 -2.01 5.89
C SER A 151 -7.48 -1.32 4.61
N GLY A 152 -8.23 -1.44 3.53
CA GLY A 152 -7.96 -0.77 2.26
C GLY A 152 -8.02 -1.70 1.05
N PRO A 153 -8.16 -1.17 -0.17
CA PRO A 153 -8.29 -1.96 -1.39
C PRO A 153 -6.97 -2.62 -1.80
N ASP A 154 -7.03 -3.60 -2.67
CA ASP A 154 -5.86 -4.07 -3.42
C ASP A 154 -5.27 -2.91 -4.23
N LEU A 155 -3.96 -2.65 -4.09
CA LEU A 155 -3.30 -1.54 -4.79
C LEU A 155 -2.85 -1.90 -6.22
N LEU A 156 -3.04 -3.13 -6.66
CA LEU A 156 -2.83 -3.53 -8.05
C LEU A 156 -4.18 -3.67 -8.76
N ARG A 157 -5.09 -4.40 -8.15
CA ARG A 157 -6.40 -4.76 -8.69
C ARG A 157 -7.51 -4.53 -7.66
N PRO A 158 -7.88 -3.28 -7.40
CA PRO A 158 -8.83 -2.94 -6.34
C PRO A 158 -10.22 -3.53 -6.55
N ARG A 159 -10.57 -3.87 -7.79
CA ARG A 159 -11.77 -4.60 -8.21
C ARG A 159 -11.45 -5.42 -9.47
N PRO A 160 -12.29 -6.39 -9.86
CA PRO A 160 -12.06 -7.24 -11.02
C PRO A 160 -11.71 -6.50 -12.30
N HIS A 161 -12.36 -5.37 -12.57
CA HIS A 161 -12.17 -4.59 -13.80
C HIS A 161 -11.40 -3.27 -13.58
N LEU A 162 -10.91 -3.03 -12.37
CA LEU A 162 -10.15 -1.81 -12.04
C LEU A 162 -8.67 -2.13 -11.82
N ARG A 163 -7.81 -1.17 -12.13
CA ARG A 163 -6.35 -1.25 -11.97
C ARG A 163 -5.79 0.01 -11.33
N ILE A 164 -4.69 -0.17 -10.65
CA ILE A 164 -3.79 0.92 -10.25
C ILE A 164 -2.44 0.66 -10.90
N VAL A 165 -2.06 1.51 -11.83
CA VAL A 165 -0.77 1.45 -12.53
C VAL A 165 -0.02 2.75 -12.26
N PRO A 166 1.10 2.73 -11.53
CA PRO A 166 1.80 3.95 -11.10
C PRO A 166 2.09 4.95 -12.22
N SER A 167 2.51 4.46 -13.38
CA SER A 167 2.85 5.28 -14.56
C SER A 167 1.63 5.73 -15.38
N LYS A 168 0.41 5.35 -15.01
CA LYS A 168 -0.81 5.67 -15.75
C LYS A 168 -1.76 6.49 -14.87
N VAL A 169 -2.31 7.58 -15.40
CA VAL A 169 -3.21 8.52 -14.71
C VAL A 169 -2.72 8.91 -13.30
N ALA A 170 -1.42 9.17 -13.17
CA ALA A 170 -0.74 9.50 -11.91
C ALA A 170 -0.92 8.45 -10.80
N GLY A 171 -1.17 7.18 -11.17
CA GLY A 171 -1.41 6.09 -10.23
C GLY A 171 -2.84 6.02 -9.68
N GLU A 172 -3.76 6.82 -10.18
CA GLU A 172 -5.15 6.75 -9.75
C GLU A 172 -5.81 5.44 -10.20
N PRO A 173 -6.72 4.87 -9.38
CA PRO A 173 -7.54 3.75 -9.79
C PRO A 173 -8.32 4.09 -11.05
N HIS A 174 -8.28 3.22 -12.02
CA HIS A 174 -8.91 3.44 -13.33
C HIS A 174 -9.46 2.13 -13.90
N VAL A 175 -10.37 2.27 -14.87
CA VAL A 175 -10.90 1.13 -15.60
C VAL A 175 -9.76 0.45 -16.39
N GLU A 176 -9.73 -0.87 -16.37
CA GLU A 176 -8.72 -1.68 -17.02
C GLU A 176 -8.47 -1.30 -18.45
N HIS A 177 -7.93 -1.25 -19.28
CA HIS A 177 -7.75 -0.89 -20.70
C HIS A 177 -8.05 0.59 -21.06
N SER A 178 -8.55 1.42 -20.12
CA SER A 178 -8.84 2.82 -20.37
C SER A 178 -8.05 3.75 -19.43
N ARG A 179 -8.19 5.07 -19.61
CA ARG A 179 -7.67 6.11 -18.70
C ARG A 179 -8.77 6.73 -17.84
N LEU A 180 -9.94 6.14 -17.86
CA LEU A 180 -11.09 6.61 -17.10
C LEU A 180 -10.88 6.30 -15.62
N THR A 181 -10.68 7.32 -14.81
CA THR A 181 -10.45 7.15 -13.37
C THR A 181 -11.76 6.90 -12.63
N THR A 182 -11.67 6.12 -11.54
CA THR A 182 -12.82 5.84 -10.67
C THR A 182 -13.39 7.13 -10.07
N GLN A 183 -12.55 8.12 -9.77
CA GLN A 183 -12.99 9.44 -9.30
C GLN A 183 -13.86 10.18 -10.31
N THR A 184 -13.53 10.10 -11.60
CA THR A 184 -14.37 10.73 -12.66
C THR A 184 -15.76 10.13 -12.68
N ILE A 185 -15.85 8.80 -12.63
CA ILE A 185 -17.12 8.06 -12.58
C ILE A 185 -17.90 8.42 -11.32
N ALA A 186 -17.27 8.36 -10.16
CA ALA A 186 -17.90 8.67 -8.88
C ALA A 186 -18.37 10.14 -8.78
N ALA A 187 -17.62 11.06 -9.36
CA ALA A 187 -18.01 12.49 -9.41
C ALA A 187 -19.32 12.70 -10.19
N LEU A 188 -19.55 11.95 -11.26
CA LEU A 188 -20.83 11.99 -11.99
C LEU A 188 -21.97 11.36 -11.18
N ALA A 189 -21.72 10.20 -10.56
CA ALA A 189 -22.71 9.57 -9.69
C ALA A 189 -23.12 10.47 -8.52
N ASN A 190 -22.17 11.18 -7.91
CA ASN A 190 -22.43 12.14 -6.84
C ASN A 190 -23.21 13.38 -7.30
N ARG A 191 -23.22 13.68 -8.61
CA ARG A 191 -24.07 14.71 -9.24
C ARG A 191 -25.47 14.20 -9.59
N GLY A 192 -25.78 12.92 -9.32
CA GLY A 192 -27.08 12.32 -9.54
C GLY A 192 -27.26 11.62 -10.89
N TYR A 193 -26.20 11.47 -11.67
CA TYR A 193 -26.30 10.69 -12.91
C TYR A 193 -26.49 9.21 -12.60
N PRO A 194 -27.47 8.53 -13.23
CA PRO A 194 -27.65 7.08 -13.10
C PRO A 194 -26.46 6.27 -13.65
N VAL A 195 -26.18 5.11 -13.06
CA VAL A 195 -25.09 4.23 -13.48
C VAL A 195 -25.16 3.92 -14.98
N ALA A 196 -26.33 3.55 -15.49
CA ALA A 196 -26.54 3.25 -16.91
C ALA A 196 -26.19 4.45 -17.82
N GLN A 197 -26.48 5.68 -17.39
CA GLN A 197 -26.15 6.87 -18.17
C GLN A 197 -24.65 7.14 -18.17
N ILE A 198 -23.97 6.97 -17.03
CA ILE A 198 -22.51 7.11 -16.92
C ILE A 198 -21.81 6.05 -17.78
N ALA A 199 -22.26 4.80 -17.70
CA ALA A 199 -21.78 3.69 -18.49
C ALA A 199 -21.87 4.00 -20.01
N ALA A 200 -23.02 4.48 -20.46
CA ALA A 200 -23.23 4.88 -21.86
C ALA A 200 -22.37 6.09 -22.28
N MET A 201 -22.09 7.05 -21.39
CA MET A 201 -21.24 8.21 -21.70
C MET A 201 -19.78 7.83 -22.02
N TYR A 202 -19.28 6.74 -21.41
CA TYR A 202 -17.87 6.32 -21.53
C TYR A 202 -17.72 5.01 -22.32
N ASP A 203 -18.81 4.45 -22.85
CA ASP A 203 -18.82 3.17 -23.54
C ASP A 203 -18.25 2.02 -22.66
N GLU A 204 -18.58 2.05 -21.37
CA GLU A 204 -18.17 1.06 -20.39
C GLU A 204 -19.38 0.25 -19.89
N PRO A 205 -19.19 -1.02 -19.48
CA PRO A 205 -20.26 -1.80 -18.86
C PRO A 205 -20.77 -1.20 -17.54
N GLU A 206 -22.05 -1.42 -17.22
CA GLU A 206 -22.66 -0.91 -15.97
C GLU A 206 -22.03 -1.51 -14.70
N ASP A 207 -21.63 -2.78 -14.74
CA ASP A 207 -20.94 -3.46 -13.64
C ASP A 207 -19.56 -2.83 -13.36
N VAL A 208 -18.79 -2.52 -14.39
CA VAL A 208 -17.51 -1.81 -14.28
C VAL A 208 -17.70 -0.40 -13.68
N THR A 209 -18.75 0.29 -14.15
CA THR A 209 -19.14 1.61 -13.62
C THR A 209 -19.55 1.51 -12.14
N GLY A 210 -20.29 0.45 -11.78
CA GLY A 210 -20.69 0.15 -10.41
C GLY A 210 -19.49 -0.14 -9.51
N GLU A 211 -18.53 -0.96 -9.96
CA GLU A 211 -17.27 -1.24 -9.24
C GLU A 211 -16.49 0.04 -8.90
N ALA A 212 -16.42 0.97 -9.85
CA ALA A 212 -15.72 2.24 -9.66
C ALA A 212 -16.39 3.12 -8.60
N ILE A 213 -17.72 3.20 -8.62
CA ILE A 213 -18.50 3.95 -7.63
C ILE A 213 -18.35 3.33 -6.24
N ASP A 214 -18.43 2.02 -6.14
CA ASP A 214 -18.31 1.31 -4.86
C ASP A 214 -16.91 1.43 -4.26
N LEU A 215 -15.86 1.38 -5.09
CA LEU A 215 -14.50 1.61 -4.64
C LEU A 215 -14.36 3.02 -4.05
N GLU A 216 -14.83 4.07 -4.74
CA GLU A 216 -14.72 5.44 -4.25
C GLU A 216 -15.55 5.68 -2.97
N ARG A 217 -16.70 5.04 -2.82
CA ARG A 217 -17.47 5.05 -1.57
C ARG A 217 -16.70 4.40 -0.42
N GLN A 218 -16.07 3.27 -0.67
CA GLN A 218 -15.21 2.60 0.32
C GLN A 218 -14.04 3.52 0.73
N LEU A 219 -13.38 4.15 -0.25
CA LEU A 219 -12.26 5.07 -0.01
C LEU A 219 -12.67 6.34 0.74
N ALA A 220 -13.90 6.83 0.53
CA ALA A 220 -14.43 7.99 1.24
C ALA A 220 -14.84 7.67 2.69
N ALA A 221 -15.11 6.40 3.01
CA ALA A 221 -15.50 5.96 4.35
C ALA A 221 -14.29 5.59 5.24
N ALA A 222 -13.09 5.52 4.68
CA ALA A 222 -11.86 5.16 5.38
C ALA A 222 -11.15 6.38 5.99
#